data_86a89437244c6829bcae17a24254179d
#
_entry.id   86a89437244c6829bcae17a24254179d
#
_cell.length_a   1.000
_cell.length_b   1.000
_cell.length_c   1.000
_cell.angle_alpha   90.00
_cell.angle_beta   90.00
_cell.angle_gamma   90.00
#
_symmetry.space_group_name_H-M   'P 1'
#
loop_
_entity.id
_entity.type
_entity.pdbx_description
1 polymer ?
#
loop_
_entity_poly.entity_id
_entity_poly.type
_entity_poly.pdbx_seq_one_letter_code
_entity_poly.pdbx_strand_id
1 'polypeptide(L)'
;MKKRCLSLLLTLCLLAALAVPAFAQEAEKQPTLQPASEHPSVLLNTPAVEIPAVRAEIEPMCVPHASMRSLSIARGYEGYLYYSLYRGTYSGTYGYSIEVYRGTSITEANYVGGYADGYTSAEPQLLELSLDSALTSTLSAGTYTVVSTVLVAVNGEARPVSGTETKTQIQVVNDPIPLQGVYMESVKDVMYLDPGQEITTRVAFSPANTTARRNYELSISNESVFSALDFGSDITIRAEQPGSTTFYVLLGGYMGGFRLIVRGYTASMAQKEQTLHEGSSAKLSFTVSPDDGQTKAVWSSNDPQIVSVAQDGIITALREGSTIVNASLTFPDGRTGLASCAVTVTPHTGDVLSEQAPTASRDGWQQINCTVCGHEATHILSRRFLDLDGTQWYADGVDDIVDRGLMNGTGPVTFEPDSTMTRAMLVTVLWRSAGSPNEGTNGFTDVPADQWYTQAVAWAAQNG
;
A
#
# COMPACT_ATOMS: atom_id res chain seq x y z
N MET A 1 -19.90 -28.88 -16.40
CA MET A 1 -18.61 -28.61 -17.06
C MET A 1 -18.61 -27.40 -18.01
N LYS A 2 -19.63 -26.54 -18.09
CA LYS A 2 -19.69 -25.39 -19.01
C LYS A 2 -19.49 -23.99 -18.33
N LYS A 3 -19.16 -23.93 -17.06
CA LYS A 3 -18.96 -22.64 -16.33
C LYS A 3 -17.50 -22.31 -16.00
N ARG A 4 -16.52 -23.17 -16.31
CA ARG A 4 -15.10 -22.93 -16.05
C ARG A 4 -14.29 -22.42 -17.26
N CYS A 5 -14.82 -22.50 -18.48
CA CYS A 5 -14.14 -21.97 -19.66
C CYS A 5 -14.40 -20.47 -19.93
N LEU A 6 -15.44 -19.86 -19.31
CA LEU A 6 -15.74 -18.45 -19.53
C LEU A 6 -14.88 -17.51 -18.66
N SER A 7 -14.36 -18.01 -17.54
CA SER A 7 -13.49 -17.23 -16.64
C SER A 7 -12.06 -17.08 -17.17
N LEU A 8 -11.56 -18.07 -17.93
CA LEU A 8 -10.20 -17.99 -18.51
C LEU A 8 -10.13 -17.08 -19.75
N LEU A 9 -11.22 -16.96 -20.50
CA LEU A 9 -11.24 -16.05 -21.66
C LEU A 9 -11.39 -14.57 -21.26
N LEU A 10 -12.07 -14.28 -20.14
CA LEU A 10 -12.17 -12.89 -19.64
C LEU A 10 -10.85 -12.39 -19.00
N THR A 11 -10.06 -13.29 -18.42
CA THR A 11 -8.73 -12.92 -17.88
C THR A 11 -7.70 -12.70 -18.98
N LEU A 12 -7.79 -13.40 -20.10
CA LEU A 12 -6.91 -13.13 -21.24
C LEU A 12 -7.27 -11.84 -22.00
N CYS A 13 -8.55 -11.44 -22.03
CA CYS A 13 -8.95 -10.18 -22.66
C CYS A 13 -8.71 -8.93 -21.79
N LEU A 14 -8.61 -9.07 -20.45
CA LEU A 14 -8.24 -7.95 -19.57
C LEU A 14 -6.73 -7.72 -19.49
N LEU A 15 -5.91 -8.72 -19.82
CA LEU A 15 -4.45 -8.56 -19.93
C LEU A 15 -4.02 -7.87 -21.23
N ALA A 16 -4.90 -7.82 -22.25
CA ALA A 16 -4.65 -7.13 -23.51
C ALA A 16 -5.01 -5.62 -23.49
N ALA A 17 -5.62 -5.12 -22.41
CA ALA A 17 -6.13 -3.74 -22.32
C ALA A 17 -5.30 -2.80 -21.43
N LEU A 18 -4.17 -3.25 -20.88
CA LEU A 18 -3.26 -2.44 -20.06
C LEU A 18 -1.82 -2.42 -20.63
N ALA A 19 -1.67 -2.52 -21.95
CA ALA A 19 -0.44 -2.15 -22.60
C ALA A 19 -0.38 -0.62 -22.67
N VAL A 20 0.23 0.03 -21.69
CA VAL A 20 0.77 1.37 -21.88
C VAL A 20 1.85 1.24 -22.96
N PRO A 21 1.79 1.96 -24.08
CA PRO A 21 2.84 1.89 -25.08
C PRO A 21 4.08 2.63 -24.57
N ALA A 22 4.94 1.94 -23.83
CA ALA A 22 6.33 2.32 -23.78
C ALA A 22 6.87 2.01 -25.20
N PHE A 23 7.11 3.07 -25.99
CA PHE A 23 7.70 2.99 -27.35
C PHE A 23 6.79 2.44 -28.47
N ALA A 24 5.53 2.82 -28.53
CA ALA A 24 4.80 2.80 -29.80
C ALA A 24 4.96 4.14 -30.49
N GLN A 25 6.07 4.33 -31.16
CA GLN A 25 6.16 5.34 -32.22
C GLN A 25 5.48 4.80 -33.47
N GLU A 26 4.64 5.63 -34.13
CA GLU A 26 4.10 5.37 -35.47
C GLU A 26 5.23 4.86 -36.36
N ALA A 27 4.88 3.96 -37.26
CA ALA A 27 5.83 3.35 -38.20
C ALA A 27 6.42 4.42 -39.16
N GLU A 28 7.26 5.29 -38.64
CA GLU A 28 8.18 6.09 -39.43
C GLU A 28 9.18 5.13 -40.05
N LYS A 29 9.44 5.35 -41.34
CA LYS A 29 10.35 4.53 -42.13
C LYS A 29 11.69 4.45 -41.41
N GLN A 30 12.05 3.27 -40.92
CA GLN A 30 13.30 3.06 -40.19
C GLN A 30 14.50 3.56 -40.99
N PRO A 31 15.44 4.32 -40.41
CA PRO A 31 16.65 4.73 -41.09
C PRO A 31 17.46 3.50 -41.50
N THR A 32 17.95 3.52 -42.72
CA THR A 32 18.75 2.42 -43.27
C THR A 32 20.17 2.90 -43.54
N LEU A 33 21.17 2.13 -43.13
CA LEU A 33 22.57 2.44 -43.41
C LEU A 33 22.85 2.34 -44.93
N GLN A 34 23.45 3.40 -45.46
CA GLN A 34 23.80 3.49 -46.87
C GLN A 34 25.25 3.04 -47.12
N PRO A 35 25.58 2.45 -48.28
CA PRO A 35 26.93 2.07 -48.65
C PRO A 35 27.86 3.30 -48.75
N ALA A 36 29.16 3.09 -48.60
CA ALA A 36 30.18 4.14 -48.66
C ALA A 36 30.16 4.99 -49.94
N SER A 37 29.72 4.41 -51.02
CA SER A 37 29.59 5.14 -52.32
C SER A 37 28.42 6.12 -52.35
N GLU A 38 27.43 5.96 -51.51
CA GLU A 38 26.22 6.78 -51.43
C GLU A 38 26.26 7.79 -50.29
N HIS A 39 27.00 7.47 -49.22
CA HIS A 39 27.10 8.31 -48.02
C HIS A 39 28.56 8.41 -47.53
N PRO A 40 29.30 9.49 -47.91
CA PRO A 40 30.69 9.65 -47.48
C PRO A 40 30.78 9.80 -45.97
N SER A 41 31.87 9.30 -45.37
CA SER A 41 32.12 9.42 -43.93
C SER A 41 32.12 10.88 -43.49
N VAL A 42 31.30 11.20 -42.50
CA VAL A 42 31.24 12.50 -41.85
C VAL A 42 32.45 12.68 -40.94
N LEU A 43 32.81 11.62 -40.20
CA LEU A 43 33.92 11.67 -39.24
C LEU A 43 35.28 11.93 -39.88
N LEU A 44 35.54 11.32 -41.05
CA LEU A 44 36.83 11.47 -41.74
C LEU A 44 36.93 12.74 -42.58
N ASN A 45 35.82 13.23 -43.11
CA ASN A 45 35.79 14.27 -44.16
C ASN A 45 35.34 15.64 -43.64
N THR A 46 34.84 15.76 -42.43
CA THR A 46 34.31 17.02 -41.89
C THR A 46 35.05 17.40 -40.59
N PRO A 47 35.61 18.65 -40.51
CA PRO A 47 36.26 19.10 -39.28
C PRO A 47 35.28 19.16 -38.11
N ALA A 48 35.70 18.60 -36.97
CA ALA A 48 34.89 18.62 -35.72
C ALA A 48 34.78 20.05 -35.16
N VAL A 49 33.69 20.29 -34.46
CA VAL A 49 33.38 21.55 -33.79
C VAL A 49 33.41 21.34 -32.27
N GLU A 50 33.94 22.33 -31.55
CA GLU A 50 33.81 22.35 -30.09
C GLU A 50 32.52 23.08 -29.71
N ILE A 51 31.71 22.46 -28.89
CA ILE A 51 30.61 23.15 -28.19
C ILE A 51 31.23 23.75 -26.92
N PRO A 52 31.12 25.10 -26.71
CA PRO A 52 31.61 25.70 -25.47
C PRO A 52 31.00 25.01 -24.27
N ALA A 53 31.82 24.52 -23.35
CA ALA A 53 31.39 23.86 -22.13
C ALA A 53 30.49 24.81 -21.33
N VAL A 54 29.19 24.59 -21.39
CA VAL A 54 28.22 25.20 -20.48
C VAL A 54 28.21 24.33 -19.24
N ARG A 55 28.59 24.91 -18.11
CA ARG A 55 28.61 24.34 -16.75
C ARG A 55 27.75 23.09 -16.58
N ALA A 56 28.39 21.94 -16.34
CA ALA A 56 27.84 20.72 -15.72
C ALA A 56 26.43 20.26 -16.16
N GLU A 57 25.96 20.66 -17.33
CA GLU A 57 24.68 20.29 -17.93
C GLU A 57 24.90 19.13 -18.89
N ILE A 58 23.91 18.24 -18.97
CA ILE A 58 23.97 17.05 -19.83
C ILE A 58 24.06 17.53 -21.30
N GLU A 59 25.17 17.22 -21.95
CA GLU A 59 25.36 17.51 -23.38
C GLU A 59 24.58 16.54 -24.27
N PRO A 60 24.25 16.91 -25.52
CA PRO A 60 23.59 15.98 -26.45
C PRO A 60 24.51 14.80 -26.74
N MET A 61 23.97 13.59 -26.69
CA MET A 61 24.72 12.34 -26.87
C MET A 61 23.99 11.38 -27.81
N CYS A 62 24.76 10.63 -28.59
CA CYS A 62 24.31 9.48 -29.34
C CYS A 62 25.17 8.28 -28.91
N VAL A 63 24.64 7.42 -28.07
CA VAL A 63 25.39 6.32 -27.47
C VAL A 63 24.84 4.95 -27.88
N PRO A 64 25.70 3.94 -28.07
CA PRO A 64 25.26 2.59 -28.34
C PRO A 64 24.37 2.07 -27.21
N HIS A 65 23.19 1.56 -27.54
CA HIS A 65 22.30 0.92 -26.59
C HIS A 65 22.94 -0.37 -26.02
N ALA A 66 22.56 -0.81 -24.84
CA ALA A 66 23.10 -2.02 -24.21
C ALA A 66 22.95 -3.25 -25.10
N SER A 67 21.91 -3.32 -25.90
CA SER A 67 21.69 -4.39 -26.88
C SER A 67 22.76 -4.49 -27.97
N MET A 68 23.59 -3.45 -28.13
CA MET A 68 24.77 -3.49 -29.02
C MET A 68 25.93 -4.30 -28.46
N ARG A 69 25.94 -4.60 -27.14
CA ARG A 69 27.00 -5.44 -26.55
C ARG A 69 26.92 -6.85 -27.10
N SER A 70 28.06 -7.36 -27.54
CA SER A 70 28.17 -8.68 -28.19
C SER A 70 27.25 -8.89 -29.38
N LEU A 71 26.84 -7.80 -30.05
CA LEU A 71 25.97 -7.88 -31.22
C LEU A 71 26.68 -8.62 -32.34
N SER A 72 25.96 -9.59 -32.90
CA SER A 72 26.36 -10.25 -34.16
C SER A 72 25.31 -10.01 -35.23
N ILE A 73 25.79 -9.87 -36.47
CA ILE A 73 24.98 -9.71 -37.67
C ILE A 73 25.31 -10.85 -38.63
N ALA A 74 24.29 -11.54 -39.11
CA ALA A 74 24.48 -12.63 -40.06
C ALA A 74 24.62 -12.08 -41.48
N ARG A 75 25.62 -12.56 -42.20
CA ARG A 75 25.87 -12.22 -43.60
C ARG A 75 24.71 -12.61 -44.50
N GLY A 76 24.23 -11.68 -45.34
CA GLY A 76 23.09 -11.91 -46.23
C GLY A 76 21.72 -11.85 -45.60
N TYR A 77 21.66 -11.50 -44.30
CA TYR A 77 20.43 -11.26 -43.55
C TYR A 77 20.32 -9.81 -43.14
N GLU A 78 19.12 -9.34 -42.91
CA GLU A 78 18.90 -8.02 -42.34
C GLU A 78 19.52 -7.92 -40.94
N GLY A 79 20.30 -6.87 -40.71
CA GLY A 79 20.94 -6.60 -39.41
C GLY A 79 20.41 -5.33 -38.81
N TYR A 80 20.57 -5.17 -37.47
CA TYR A 80 20.05 -4.02 -36.76
C TYR A 80 21.09 -3.47 -35.79
N LEU A 81 21.22 -2.14 -35.77
CA LEU A 81 22.05 -1.39 -34.83
C LEU A 81 21.15 -0.56 -33.94
N TYR A 82 21.49 -0.43 -32.67
CA TYR A 82 20.65 0.22 -31.66
C TYR A 82 21.40 1.33 -30.94
N TYR A 83 20.81 2.53 -30.90
CA TYR A 83 21.40 3.70 -30.26
C TYR A 83 20.36 4.43 -29.43
N SER A 84 20.82 5.09 -28.34
CA SER A 84 20.02 6.05 -27.59
C SER A 84 20.48 7.45 -27.92
N LEU A 85 19.53 8.30 -28.27
CA LEU A 85 19.77 9.71 -28.62
C LEU A 85 19.23 10.59 -27.48
N TYR A 86 20.09 11.42 -26.92
CA TYR A 86 19.79 12.35 -25.85
C TYR A 86 20.08 13.78 -26.30
N ARG A 87 19.13 14.68 -26.02
CA ARG A 87 19.33 16.10 -26.26
C ARG A 87 20.11 16.79 -25.13
N GLY A 88 19.89 16.33 -23.90
CA GLY A 88 20.33 17.02 -22.71
C GLY A 88 19.69 18.40 -22.60
N THR A 89 20.49 19.40 -22.21
CA THR A 89 20.08 20.81 -22.13
C THR A 89 20.35 21.60 -23.39
N TYR A 90 20.89 20.98 -24.43
CA TYR A 90 21.20 21.63 -25.68
C TYR A 90 19.93 22.12 -26.39
N SER A 91 19.87 23.43 -26.68
CA SER A 91 18.69 24.09 -27.28
C SER A 91 18.77 24.21 -28.81
N GLY A 92 19.93 23.92 -29.39
CA GLY A 92 20.14 23.99 -30.84
C GLY A 92 19.59 22.76 -31.58
N THR A 93 19.66 22.83 -32.92
CA THR A 93 19.39 21.68 -33.79
C THR A 93 20.61 20.77 -33.78
N TYR A 94 20.39 19.51 -33.43
CA TYR A 94 21.45 18.51 -33.45
C TYR A 94 20.97 17.24 -34.17
N GLY A 95 21.93 16.43 -34.55
CA GLY A 95 21.70 15.16 -35.20
C GLY A 95 22.75 14.15 -34.79
N TYR A 96 22.90 13.12 -35.57
CA TYR A 96 23.87 12.07 -35.33
C TYR A 96 24.42 11.50 -36.65
N SER A 97 25.62 10.93 -36.59
CA SER A 97 26.12 10.01 -37.61
C SER A 97 26.42 8.67 -37.02
N ILE A 98 26.14 7.61 -37.77
CA ILE A 98 26.51 6.23 -37.48
C ILE A 98 27.34 5.75 -38.64
N GLU A 99 28.58 5.34 -38.37
CA GLU A 99 29.55 4.94 -39.39
C GLU A 99 30.11 3.55 -39.05
N VAL A 100 30.27 2.71 -40.06
CA VAL A 100 30.75 1.33 -39.91
C VAL A 100 32.09 1.17 -40.62
N TYR A 101 33.06 0.65 -39.88
CA TYR A 101 34.42 0.41 -40.34
C TYR A 101 34.79 -1.06 -40.18
N ARG A 102 35.49 -1.65 -41.14
CA ARG A 102 36.02 -3.00 -41.05
C ARG A 102 37.21 -3.04 -40.07
N GLY A 103 37.20 -4.00 -39.15
CA GLY A 103 38.24 -4.15 -38.12
C GLY A 103 38.14 -3.10 -37.02
N THR A 104 39.29 -2.70 -36.47
CA THR A 104 39.39 -1.78 -35.35
C THR A 104 39.90 -0.38 -35.72
N SER A 105 40.34 -0.19 -36.98
CA SER A 105 40.91 1.06 -37.47
C SER A 105 39.87 1.88 -38.21
N ILE A 106 39.75 3.16 -37.84
CA ILE A 106 38.86 4.13 -38.46
C ILE A 106 39.65 4.85 -39.52
N THR A 107 39.58 4.31 -40.74
CA THR A 107 40.26 4.88 -41.93
C THR A 107 39.32 4.80 -43.11
N GLU A 108 39.53 5.65 -44.12
CA GLU A 108 38.71 5.65 -45.35
C GLU A 108 38.72 4.29 -46.04
N ALA A 109 39.88 3.60 -46.05
CA ALA A 109 40.02 2.27 -46.65
C ALA A 109 39.19 1.18 -45.92
N ASN A 110 38.84 1.40 -44.64
CA ASN A 110 38.05 0.50 -43.83
C ASN A 110 36.57 0.90 -43.74
N TYR A 111 36.22 2.09 -44.26
CA TYR A 111 34.84 2.57 -44.22
C TYR A 111 33.92 1.70 -45.09
N VAL A 112 32.83 1.24 -44.53
CA VAL A 112 31.87 0.34 -45.17
C VAL A 112 30.59 1.06 -45.56
N GLY A 113 30.14 2.00 -44.77
CA GLY A 113 28.94 2.77 -44.98
C GLY A 113 28.48 3.47 -43.70
N GLY A 114 27.49 4.33 -43.83
CA GLY A 114 27.02 5.13 -42.72
C GLY A 114 25.65 5.76 -42.94
N TYR A 115 25.19 6.43 -41.93
CA TYR A 115 23.95 7.21 -41.91
C TYR A 115 24.19 8.49 -41.11
N ALA A 116 23.63 9.60 -41.58
CA ALA A 116 23.64 10.86 -40.82
C ALA A 116 22.29 11.54 -40.97
N ASP A 117 21.74 12.04 -39.88
CA ASP A 117 20.47 12.74 -39.86
C ASP A 117 20.39 13.81 -38.78
N GLY A 118 19.50 14.77 -38.99
CA GLY A 118 19.17 15.81 -38.01
C GLY A 118 17.98 15.40 -37.15
N TYR A 119 18.10 15.68 -35.85
CA TYR A 119 17.06 15.36 -34.89
C TYR A 119 16.96 16.42 -33.78
N THR A 120 15.76 16.69 -33.25
CA THR A 120 15.50 17.73 -32.26
C THR A 120 14.71 17.27 -31.04
N SER A 121 14.64 15.97 -30.78
CA SER A 121 13.94 15.45 -29.58
C SER A 121 14.57 15.95 -28.29
N ALA A 122 13.73 16.25 -27.28
CA ALA A 122 14.19 16.59 -25.94
C ALA A 122 14.29 15.35 -25.03
N GLU A 123 13.65 14.25 -25.41
CA GLU A 123 13.53 13.03 -24.63
C GLU A 123 14.52 11.96 -25.13
N PRO A 124 14.96 11.02 -24.24
CA PRO A 124 15.69 9.84 -24.65
C PRO A 124 14.91 9.05 -25.70
N GLN A 125 15.57 8.70 -26.79
CA GLN A 125 14.94 7.96 -27.88
C GLN A 125 15.81 6.79 -28.32
N LEU A 126 15.18 5.63 -28.46
CA LEU A 126 15.80 4.46 -29.02
C LEU A 126 15.75 4.54 -30.55
N LEU A 127 16.93 4.55 -31.19
CA LEU A 127 17.08 4.46 -32.63
C LEU A 127 17.38 3.02 -33.02
N GLU A 128 16.61 2.48 -33.95
CA GLU A 128 16.93 1.23 -34.62
C GLU A 128 17.28 1.51 -36.07
N LEU A 129 18.51 1.22 -36.44
CA LEU A 129 19.03 1.39 -37.79
C LEU A 129 19.12 0.03 -38.46
N SER A 130 18.51 -0.16 -39.63
CA SER A 130 18.62 -1.39 -40.38
C SER A 130 19.85 -1.38 -41.33
N LEU A 131 20.51 -2.52 -41.43
CA LEU A 131 21.44 -2.87 -42.49
C LEU A 131 20.72 -3.87 -43.38
N ASP A 132 20.44 -3.48 -44.59
CA ASP A 132 19.73 -4.38 -45.48
C ASP A 132 20.56 -5.62 -45.86
N SER A 133 19.90 -6.66 -46.39
CA SER A 133 20.53 -7.91 -46.73
C SER A 133 21.52 -7.75 -47.94
N ALA A 134 21.33 -6.76 -48.81
CA ALA A 134 22.24 -6.50 -49.89
C ALA A 134 23.59 -5.98 -49.36
N LEU A 135 23.55 -5.01 -48.41
CA LEU A 135 24.75 -4.51 -47.73
C LEU A 135 25.44 -5.63 -46.95
N THR A 136 24.72 -6.36 -46.14
CA THR A 136 25.32 -7.41 -45.28
C THR A 136 25.91 -8.58 -46.09
N SER A 137 25.40 -8.85 -47.30
CA SER A 137 25.96 -9.84 -48.23
C SER A 137 27.37 -9.48 -48.68
N THR A 138 27.72 -8.18 -48.74
CA THR A 138 29.03 -7.73 -49.17
C THR A 138 30.08 -7.80 -48.06
N LEU A 139 29.65 -7.92 -46.80
CA LEU A 139 30.54 -7.97 -45.66
C LEU A 139 31.21 -9.34 -45.54
N SER A 140 32.48 -9.35 -45.16
CA SER A 140 33.18 -10.59 -44.76
C SER A 140 32.95 -10.86 -43.28
N ALA A 141 32.93 -12.15 -42.89
CA ALA A 141 32.92 -12.47 -41.45
C ALA A 141 34.12 -11.85 -40.71
N GLY A 142 33.87 -11.32 -39.54
CA GLY A 142 34.92 -10.67 -38.72
C GLY A 142 34.41 -9.53 -37.87
N THR A 143 35.34 -8.81 -37.25
CA THR A 143 35.04 -7.67 -36.37
C THR A 143 34.87 -6.39 -37.19
N TYR A 144 33.89 -5.60 -36.79
CA TYR A 144 33.65 -4.25 -37.32
C TYR A 144 33.53 -3.27 -36.16
N THR A 145 33.99 -2.02 -36.40
CA THR A 145 33.81 -0.93 -35.45
C THR A 145 32.68 -0.02 -35.95
N VAL A 146 31.68 0.17 -35.12
CA VAL A 146 30.62 1.14 -35.37
C VAL A 146 30.90 2.37 -34.52
N VAL A 147 30.92 3.52 -35.14
CA VAL A 147 31.16 4.83 -34.52
C VAL A 147 29.90 5.64 -34.59
N SER A 148 29.45 6.16 -33.45
CA SER A 148 28.39 7.15 -33.40
C SER A 148 28.94 8.50 -32.95
N THR A 149 28.46 9.58 -33.57
CA THR A 149 28.94 10.96 -33.31
C THR A 149 27.75 11.91 -33.34
N VAL A 150 27.71 12.87 -32.41
CA VAL A 150 26.72 13.96 -32.46
C VAL A 150 27.08 14.94 -33.54
N LEU A 151 26.10 15.40 -34.29
CA LEU A 151 26.21 16.43 -35.31
C LEU A 151 25.44 17.69 -34.88
N VAL A 152 25.98 18.85 -35.26
CA VAL A 152 25.30 20.15 -35.12
C VAL A 152 25.33 20.90 -36.43
N ALA A 153 24.32 21.73 -36.71
CA ALA A 153 24.28 22.57 -37.87
C ALA A 153 25.16 23.83 -37.68
N VAL A 154 26.19 23.99 -38.50
CA VAL A 154 27.04 25.18 -38.53
C VAL A 154 27.01 25.77 -39.94
N ASN A 155 26.46 26.98 -40.08
CA ASN A 155 26.26 27.63 -41.39
C ASN A 155 25.48 26.79 -42.41
N GLY A 156 24.54 25.96 -41.91
CA GLY A 156 23.72 25.09 -42.75
C GLY A 156 24.34 23.73 -43.10
N GLU A 157 25.57 23.48 -42.66
CA GLU A 157 26.24 22.18 -42.81
C GLU A 157 26.24 21.39 -41.50
N ALA A 158 26.00 20.07 -41.56
CA ALA A 158 26.12 19.17 -40.42
C ALA A 158 27.62 18.93 -40.12
N ARG A 159 28.02 19.21 -38.87
CA ARG A 159 29.42 19.05 -38.44
C ARG A 159 29.49 18.21 -37.17
N PRO A 160 30.45 17.28 -37.07
CA PRO A 160 30.63 16.45 -35.86
C PRO A 160 31.08 17.32 -34.68
N VAL A 161 30.59 16.98 -33.49
CA VAL A 161 30.99 17.62 -32.24
C VAL A 161 32.16 16.86 -31.63
N SER A 162 33.24 17.58 -31.32
CA SER A 162 34.44 17.00 -30.72
C SER A 162 34.14 16.34 -29.38
N GLY A 163 34.67 15.16 -29.17
CA GLY A 163 34.53 14.42 -27.90
C GLY A 163 33.22 13.64 -27.73
N THR A 164 32.30 13.69 -28.70
CA THR A 164 31.04 12.93 -28.65
C THR A 164 31.09 11.57 -29.32
N GLU A 165 32.26 11.21 -29.90
CA GLU A 165 32.46 9.91 -30.52
C GLU A 165 32.31 8.76 -29.54
N THR A 166 31.49 7.78 -29.88
CA THR A 166 31.42 6.48 -29.17
C THR A 166 31.73 5.36 -30.15
N LYS A 167 32.42 4.33 -29.67
CA LYS A 167 32.88 3.20 -30.48
C LYS A 167 32.39 1.88 -29.92
N THR A 168 31.75 1.11 -30.76
CA THR A 168 31.26 -0.24 -30.38
C THR A 168 31.73 -1.24 -31.41
N GLN A 169 32.20 -2.43 -30.93
CA GLN A 169 32.56 -3.52 -31.81
C GLN A 169 31.37 -4.44 -32.00
N ILE A 170 31.12 -4.82 -33.26
CA ILE A 170 30.17 -5.84 -33.64
C ILE A 170 30.87 -6.96 -34.41
N GLN A 171 30.23 -8.13 -34.46
CA GLN A 171 30.70 -9.29 -35.22
C GLN A 171 29.82 -9.55 -36.43
N VAL A 172 30.40 -9.69 -37.60
CA VAL A 172 29.72 -10.26 -38.75
C VAL A 172 30.03 -11.77 -38.80
N VAL A 173 28.99 -12.60 -38.83
CA VAL A 173 29.08 -14.07 -38.86
C VAL A 173 28.50 -14.62 -40.15
N ASN A 174 28.92 -15.79 -40.58
CA ASN A 174 28.43 -16.38 -41.83
C ASN A 174 26.99 -16.89 -41.69
N ASP A 175 26.64 -17.51 -40.56
CA ASP A 175 25.36 -18.13 -40.32
C ASP A 175 24.58 -17.43 -39.23
N PRO A 176 23.24 -17.40 -39.30
CA PRO A 176 22.40 -16.85 -38.22
C PRO A 176 22.59 -17.59 -36.91
N ILE A 177 22.66 -16.84 -35.80
CA ILE A 177 22.70 -17.37 -34.44
C ILE A 177 21.33 -17.09 -33.80
N PRO A 178 20.46 -18.12 -33.66
CA PRO A 178 19.11 -17.91 -33.17
C PRO A 178 19.08 -17.51 -31.69
N LEU A 179 18.05 -16.75 -31.33
CA LEU A 179 17.73 -16.46 -29.93
C LEU A 179 17.25 -17.73 -29.22
N GLN A 180 17.71 -17.94 -28.00
CA GLN A 180 17.31 -19.06 -27.12
C GLN A 180 16.68 -18.58 -25.82
N GLY A 181 16.83 -17.28 -25.50
CA GLY A 181 16.24 -16.69 -24.30
C GLY A 181 16.54 -15.21 -24.15
N VAL A 182 15.77 -14.55 -23.32
CA VAL A 182 15.95 -13.16 -22.88
C VAL A 182 15.80 -13.11 -21.36
N TYR A 183 16.59 -12.29 -20.67
CA TYR A 183 16.56 -12.17 -19.22
C TYR A 183 17.06 -10.80 -18.77
N MET A 184 16.89 -10.50 -17.47
CA MET A 184 17.40 -9.29 -16.84
C MET A 184 18.69 -9.63 -16.10
N GLU A 185 19.79 -8.94 -16.40
CA GLU A 185 21.09 -9.13 -15.73
C GLU A 185 21.13 -8.49 -14.35
N SER A 186 21.99 -9.02 -13.48
CA SER A 186 22.31 -8.46 -12.15
C SER A 186 21.13 -8.42 -11.17
N VAL A 187 20.04 -9.13 -11.47
CA VAL A 187 18.89 -9.29 -10.58
C VAL A 187 18.63 -10.76 -10.27
N LYS A 188 18.00 -11.02 -9.14
CA LYS A 188 17.49 -12.34 -8.75
C LYS A 188 16.01 -12.42 -9.10
N ASP A 189 15.43 -13.62 -9.11
CA ASP A 189 14.01 -13.85 -9.37
C ASP A 189 13.11 -12.99 -8.48
N VAL A 190 13.56 -12.71 -7.25
CA VAL A 190 12.89 -11.79 -6.31
C VAL A 190 13.94 -10.82 -5.75
N MET A 191 13.66 -9.53 -5.88
CA MET A 191 14.45 -8.43 -5.34
C MET A 191 13.68 -7.70 -4.24
N TYR A 192 14.37 -7.33 -3.17
CA TYR A 192 13.81 -6.57 -2.06
C TYR A 192 14.52 -5.23 -1.96
N LEU A 193 13.78 -4.14 -2.02
CA LEU A 193 14.30 -2.78 -1.85
C LEU A 193 13.54 -2.04 -0.75
N ASP A 194 14.19 -1.10 -0.11
CA ASP A 194 13.52 -0.09 0.72
C ASP A 194 13.11 1.10 -0.15
N PRO A 195 12.06 1.86 0.20
CA PRO A 195 11.70 3.08 -0.49
C PRO A 195 12.90 4.02 -0.64
N GLY A 196 13.10 4.56 -1.84
CA GLY A 196 14.23 5.41 -2.21
C GLY A 196 15.51 4.65 -2.62
N GLN A 197 15.60 3.34 -2.44
CA GLN A 197 16.73 2.56 -2.95
C GLN A 197 16.62 2.34 -4.46
N GLU A 198 17.78 2.20 -5.10
CA GLU A 198 17.90 2.00 -6.53
C GLU A 198 18.66 0.71 -6.85
N ILE A 199 18.26 0.06 -7.94
CA ILE A 199 19.01 -1.02 -8.57
C ILE A 199 19.17 -0.69 -10.05
N THR A 200 20.26 -1.15 -10.61
CA THR A 200 20.51 -1.06 -12.05
C THR A 200 20.56 -2.45 -12.64
N THR A 201 19.81 -2.67 -13.72
CA THR A 201 19.77 -3.92 -14.47
C THR A 201 19.82 -3.63 -15.96
N ARG A 202 19.91 -4.66 -16.76
CA ARG A 202 19.85 -4.55 -18.22
C ARG A 202 19.23 -5.79 -18.84
N VAL A 203 18.69 -5.64 -20.04
CA VAL A 203 18.21 -6.78 -20.82
C VAL A 203 19.40 -7.50 -21.46
N ALA A 204 19.45 -8.80 -21.28
CA ALA A 204 20.45 -9.68 -21.85
C ALA A 204 19.82 -10.82 -22.67
N PHE A 205 20.60 -11.35 -23.58
CA PHE A 205 20.15 -12.31 -24.57
C PHE A 205 20.96 -13.60 -24.46
N SER A 206 20.32 -14.72 -24.70
CA SER A 206 20.96 -16.01 -24.76
C SER A 206 20.78 -16.62 -26.16
N PRO A 207 21.89 -16.96 -26.86
CA PRO A 207 23.24 -16.56 -26.54
C PRO A 207 23.46 -15.05 -26.70
N ALA A 208 24.42 -14.48 -25.97
CA ALA A 208 24.69 -13.02 -26.01
C ALA A 208 25.01 -12.48 -27.40
N ASN A 209 25.56 -13.33 -28.27
CA ASN A 209 25.92 -13.03 -29.66
C ASN A 209 24.83 -13.43 -30.66
N THR A 210 23.56 -13.55 -30.24
CA THR A 210 22.45 -13.83 -31.14
C THR A 210 22.38 -12.78 -32.26
N THR A 211 22.01 -13.21 -33.46
CA THR A 211 21.77 -12.33 -34.63
C THR A 211 20.30 -11.92 -34.75
N ALA A 212 19.44 -12.35 -33.82
CA ALA A 212 18.03 -11.98 -33.81
C ALA A 212 17.86 -10.47 -33.53
N ARG A 213 16.84 -9.88 -34.13
CA ARG A 213 16.42 -8.51 -33.86
C ARG A 213 16.11 -8.35 -32.36
N ARG A 214 16.62 -7.29 -31.73
CA ARG A 214 16.58 -7.10 -30.27
C ARG A 214 15.57 -6.04 -29.82
N ASN A 215 14.47 -5.94 -30.54
CA ASN A 215 13.33 -5.07 -30.24
C ASN A 215 12.42 -5.69 -29.16
N TYR A 216 12.95 -5.82 -27.95
CA TYR A 216 12.20 -6.37 -26.83
C TYR A 216 11.15 -5.40 -26.29
N GLU A 217 10.14 -5.95 -25.65
CA GLU A 217 9.12 -5.22 -24.91
C GLU A 217 9.35 -5.38 -23.41
N LEU A 218 9.25 -4.28 -22.66
CA LEU A 218 9.23 -4.28 -21.20
C LEU A 218 7.78 -4.15 -20.74
N SER A 219 7.36 -5.04 -19.87
CA SER A 219 6.03 -5.02 -19.26
C SER A 219 6.16 -5.02 -17.74
N ILE A 220 5.34 -4.22 -17.09
CA ILE A 220 5.38 -3.97 -15.66
C ILE A 220 3.98 -4.10 -15.09
N SER A 221 3.81 -4.90 -14.03
CA SER A 221 2.49 -5.20 -13.49
C SER A 221 1.89 -4.09 -12.62
N ASN A 222 2.73 -3.26 -11.99
CA ASN A 222 2.29 -2.17 -11.12
C ASN A 222 3.34 -1.07 -11.07
N GLU A 223 3.06 0.05 -11.72
CA GLU A 223 3.97 1.19 -11.84
C GLU A 223 3.99 2.10 -10.60
N SER A 224 3.00 2.00 -9.69
CA SER A 224 2.95 2.85 -8.50
C SER A 224 4.02 2.53 -7.46
N VAL A 225 4.65 1.36 -7.56
CA VAL A 225 5.61 0.83 -6.58
C VAL A 225 7.02 1.36 -6.82
N PHE A 226 7.32 1.81 -8.05
CA PHE A 226 8.66 2.22 -8.46
C PHE A 226 8.60 3.23 -9.60
N SER A 227 9.74 3.88 -9.85
CA SER A 227 10.04 4.57 -11.11
C SER A 227 11.18 3.86 -11.81
N ALA A 228 11.13 3.80 -13.12
CA ALA A 228 12.21 3.24 -13.95
C ALA A 228 12.69 4.26 -14.95
N LEU A 229 14.00 4.34 -15.11
CA LEU A 229 14.68 5.19 -16.09
C LEU A 229 15.52 4.27 -16.98
N ASP A 230 15.22 4.25 -18.26
CA ASP A 230 16.05 3.59 -19.27
C ASP A 230 16.98 4.62 -19.91
N PHE A 231 18.25 4.50 -19.62
CA PHE A 231 19.30 5.34 -20.19
C PHE A 231 20.09 4.58 -21.28
N GLY A 232 19.39 3.90 -22.16
CA GLY A 232 19.99 3.26 -23.35
C GLY A 232 20.88 2.07 -23.10
N SER A 233 21.53 1.97 -21.96
CA SER A 233 22.39 0.85 -21.62
C SER A 233 21.94 0.10 -20.39
N ASP A 234 21.41 0.81 -19.43
CA ASP A 234 21.05 0.26 -18.11
C ASP A 234 19.69 0.79 -17.70
N ILE A 235 18.86 -0.09 -17.15
CA ILE A 235 17.56 0.26 -16.58
C ILE A 235 17.78 0.49 -15.09
N THR A 236 17.66 1.73 -14.64
CA THR A 236 17.68 2.06 -13.23
C THR A 236 16.26 2.07 -12.70
N ILE A 237 16.04 1.27 -11.67
CA ILE A 237 14.74 1.11 -11.01
C ILE A 237 14.88 1.68 -9.61
N ARG A 238 14.10 2.71 -9.30
CA ARG A 238 14.00 3.31 -7.98
C ARG A 238 12.72 2.84 -7.30
N ALA A 239 12.84 2.34 -6.09
CA ALA A 239 11.72 1.96 -5.25
C ALA A 239 11.01 3.20 -4.69
N GLU A 240 9.70 3.35 -4.93
CA GLU A 240 8.92 4.52 -4.51
C GLU A 240 8.01 4.19 -3.34
N GLN A 241 7.01 3.35 -3.55
CA GLN A 241 5.98 3.02 -2.57
C GLN A 241 6.05 1.55 -2.17
N PRO A 242 5.74 1.21 -0.90
CA PRO A 242 5.61 -0.18 -0.48
C PRO A 242 4.63 -0.95 -1.36
N GLY A 243 5.03 -2.16 -1.76
CA GLY A 243 4.21 -2.97 -2.63
C GLY A 243 5.03 -4.01 -3.36
N SER A 244 4.41 -4.68 -4.33
CA SER A 244 5.13 -5.60 -5.22
C SER A 244 4.76 -5.36 -6.67
N THR A 245 5.73 -5.55 -7.54
CA THR A 245 5.55 -5.51 -8.99
C THR A 245 6.38 -6.59 -9.65
N THR A 246 6.07 -6.93 -10.88
CA THR A 246 6.85 -7.85 -11.68
C THR A 246 7.25 -7.17 -12.97
N PHE A 247 8.53 -7.25 -13.27
CA PHE A 247 9.12 -6.83 -14.53
C PHE A 247 9.23 -8.02 -15.46
N TYR A 248 8.76 -7.86 -16.68
CA TYR A 248 8.91 -8.83 -17.74
C TYR A 248 9.58 -8.19 -18.94
N VAL A 249 10.51 -8.92 -19.54
CA VAL A 249 11.06 -8.63 -20.85
C VAL A 249 10.61 -9.73 -21.80
N LEU A 250 10.09 -9.35 -22.96
CA LEU A 250 9.54 -10.25 -23.96
C LEU A 250 10.26 -10.04 -25.30
N LEU A 251 10.70 -11.11 -25.92
CA LEU A 251 11.31 -11.06 -27.24
C LEU A 251 11.19 -12.41 -27.94
N GLY A 252 10.62 -12.43 -29.15
CA GLY A 252 10.60 -13.63 -30.01
C GLY A 252 9.94 -14.85 -29.39
N GLY A 253 8.95 -14.66 -28.51
CA GLY A 253 8.28 -15.75 -27.76
C GLY A 253 9.00 -16.17 -26.46
N TYR A 254 10.15 -15.61 -26.17
CA TYR A 254 10.85 -15.80 -24.89
C TYR A 254 10.45 -14.72 -23.90
N MET A 255 10.43 -15.09 -22.62
CA MET A 255 10.12 -14.21 -21.51
C MET A 255 11.16 -14.39 -20.41
N GLY A 256 11.67 -13.26 -19.90
CA GLY A 256 12.49 -13.20 -18.69
C GLY A 256 11.94 -12.13 -17.76
N GLY A 257 12.36 -12.12 -16.51
CA GLY A 257 11.90 -11.08 -15.60
C GLY A 257 12.24 -11.37 -14.15
N PHE A 258 11.78 -10.50 -13.26
CA PHE A 258 11.94 -10.66 -11.81
C PHE A 258 10.80 -9.97 -11.08
N ARG A 259 10.57 -10.38 -9.85
CA ARG A 259 9.63 -9.72 -8.94
C ARG A 259 10.38 -8.74 -8.04
N LEU A 260 9.94 -7.50 -8.01
CA LEU A 260 10.41 -6.48 -7.08
C LEU A 260 9.40 -6.36 -5.92
N ILE A 261 9.91 -6.41 -4.70
CA ILE A 261 9.16 -6.14 -3.47
C ILE A 261 9.80 -4.92 -2.80
N VAL A 262 9.07 -3.81 -2.77
CA VAL A 262 9.47 -2.64 -2.01
C VAL A 262 8.99 -2.82 -0.59
N ARG A 263 9.95 -2.91 0.34
CA ARG A 263 9.69 -3.12 1.76
C ARG A 263 9.00 -1.90 2.37
N GLY A 264 8.12 -2.12 3.30
CA GLY A 264 7.30 -1.11 3.91
C GLY A 264 5.90 -1.67 4.01
N TYR A 265 5.78 -2.73 4.82
CA TYR A 265 4.47 -3.33 5.06
C TYR A 265 3.55 -2.31 5.70
N THR A 266 2.35 -2.20 5.16
CA THR A 266 1.24 -1.52 5.79
C THR A 266 0.21 -2.57 6.20
N ALA A 267 -0.38 -2.37 7.35
CA ALA A 267 -1.44 -3.25 7.82
C ALA A 267 -2.64 -2.43 8.27
N SER A 268 -3.82 -2.95 8.02
CA SER A 268 -5.06 -2.34 8.50
C SER A 268 -6.04 -3.41 8.92
N MET A 269 -6.83 -3.12 9.96
CA MET A 269 -7.95 -3.96 10.34
C MET A 269 -9.04 -3.86 9.27
N ALA A 270 -9.62 -4.99 8.88
CA ALA A 270 -10.72 -5.02 7.91
C ALA A 270 -11.97 -4.30 8.44
N GLN A 271 -12.21 -4.45 9.75
CA GLN A 271 -13.24 -3.71 10.49
C GLN A 271 -12.55 -2.80 11.50
N LYS A 272 -12.70 -1.47 11.36
CA LYS A 272 -12.16 -0.50 12.31
C LYS A 272 -13.01 -0.40 13.58
N GLU A 273 -14.27 -0.73 13.48
CA GLU A 273 -15.26 -0.71 14.54
C GLU A 273 -16.11 -1.98 14.48
N GLN A 274 -16.44 -2.54 15.63
CA GLN A 274 -17.31 -3.71 15.78
C GLN A 274 -18.23 -3.51 16.97
N THR A 275 -19.53 -3.72 16.78
CA THR A 275 -20.50 -3.75 17.88
C THR A 275 -20.96 -5.19 18.08
N LEU A 276 -20.98 -5.63 19.32
CA LEU A 276 -21.41 -6.96 19.72
C LEU A 276 -22.38 -6.85 20.90
N HIS A 277 -23.24 -7.85 21.07
CA HIS A 277 -23.98 -8.05 22.29
C HIS A 277 -23.17 -8.94 23.24
N GLU A 278 -23.35 -8.76 24.53
CA GLU A 278 -22.77 -9.64 25.56
C GLU A 278 -23.02 -11.11 25.22
N GLY A 279 -21.99 -11.96 25.40
CA GLY A 279 -22.05 -13.39 25.07
C GLY A 279 -21.86 -13.72 23.57
N SER A 280 -21.94 -12.77 22.67
CA SER A 280 -21.73 -13.01 21.24
C SER A 280 -20.27 -13.00 20.84
N SER A 281 -19.96 -13.61 19.69
CA SER A 281 -18.61 -13.68 19.14
C SER A 281 -18.58 -13.23 17.70
N ALA A 282 -17.45 -12.68 17.28
CA ALA A 282 -17.17 -12.33 15.90
C ALA A 282 -15.71 -12.60 15.55
N LYS A 283 -15.42 -12.72 14.25
CA LYS A 283 -14.05 -12.88 13.76
C LYS A 283 -13.54 -11.57 13.20
N LEU A 284 -12.48 -11.05 13.76
CA LEU A 284 -11.73 -9.93 13.20
C LEU A 284 -10.69 -10.47 12.21
N SER A 285 -10.42 -9.69 11.19
CA SER A 285 -9.37 -9.95 10.21
C SER A 285 -8.62 -8.66 9.88
N PHE A 286 -7.40 -8.80 9.44
CA PHE A 286 -6.57 -7.70 8.97
C PHE A 286 -6.07 -7.95 7.56
N THR A 287 -5.70 -6.90 6.87
CA THR A 287 -5.04 -6.94 5.57
C THR A 287 -3.62 -6.41 5.69
N VAL A 288 -2.71 -7.00 4.95
CA VAL A 288 -1.31 -6.58 4.87
C VAL A 288 -0.99 -6.28 3.41
N SER A 289 -0.27 -5.22 3.15
CA SER A 289 0.23 -4.89 1.82
C SER A 289 1.73 -4.57 1.89
N PRO A 290 2.56 -5.21 1.06
CA PRO A 290 2.24 -6.32 0.17
C PRO A 290 1.92 -7.61 0.93
N ASP A 291 0.92 -8.37 0.48
CA ASP A 291 0.59 -9.67 1.06
C ASP A 291 1.56 -10.74 0.54
N ASP A 292 2.31 -11.35 1.46
CA ASP A 292 3.26 -12.44 1.18
C ASP A 292 2.88 -13.75 1.88
N GLY A 293 1.78 -13.76 2.63
CA GLY A 293 1.29 -14.91 3.37
C GLY A 293 2.16 -15.35 4.55
N GLN A 294 3.17 -14.57 4.96
CA GLN A 294 4.13 -14.94 6.01
C GLN A 294 4.04 -14.05 7.25
N THR A 295 3.26 -12.98 7.22
CA THR A 295 3.08 -12.09 8.36
C THR A 295 2.45 -12.84 9.53
N LYS A 296 3.08 -12.75 10.71
CA LYS A 296 2.58 -13.34 11.96
C LYS A 296 1.82 -12.30 12.76
N ALA A 297 0.71 -12.69 13.36
CA ALA A 297 -0.11 -11.86 14.21
C ALA A 297 -0.19 -12.40 15.64
N VAL A 298 -0.12 -11.50 16.62
CA VAL A 298 -0.43 -11.77 18.01
C VAL A 298 -1.58 -10.87 18.41
N TRP A 299 -2.70 -11.48 18.80
CA TRP A 299 -3.90 -10.77 19.16
C TRP A 299 -3.94 -10.44 20.65
N SER A 300 -4.45 -9.26 20.99
CA SER A 300 -4.64 -8.80 22.37
C SER A 300 -5.82 -7.86 22.48
N SER A 301 -6.46 -7.86 23.64
CA SER A 301 -7.48 -6.86 24.03
C SER A 301 -6.91 -5.93 25.09
N ASN A 302 -7.20 -4.65 25.01
CA ASN A 302 -6.81 -3.67 26.03
C ASN A 302 -7.58 -3.89 27.35
N ASP A 303 -8.81 -4.42 27.28
CA ASP A 303 -9.57 -4.86 28.44
C ASP A 303 -10.18 -6.24 28.18
N PRO A 304 -9.48 -7.30 28.61
CA PRO A 304 -9.97 -8.68 28.45
C PRO A 304 -11.23 -9.01 29.26
N GLN A 305 -11.65 -8.15 30.20
CA GLN A 305 -12.89 -8.32 30.95
C GLN A 305 -14.11 -7.85 30.16
N ILE A 306 -13.93 -6.95 29.20
CA ILE A 306 -14.97 -6.49 28.27
C ILE A 306 -15.02 -7.41 27.06
N VAL A 307 -13.87 -7.64 26.41
CA VAL A 307 -13.76 -8.50 25.21
C VAL A 307 -12.52 -9.36 25.32
N SER A 308 -12.68 -10.66 25.29
CA SER A 308 -11.55 -11.59 25.08
C SER A 308 -11.28 -11.80 23.59
N VAL A 309 -10.02 -12.11 23.24
CA VAL A 309 -9.64 -12.43 21.87
C VAL A 309 -8.75 -13.66 21.83
N ALA A 310 -9.07 -14.59 20.91
CA ALA A 310 -8.26 -15.77 20.63
C ALA A 310 -7.18 -15.48 19.58
N GLN A 311 -6.16 -16.33 19.48
CA GLN A 311 -5.04 -16.10 18.56
C GLN A 311 -5.39 -16.31 17.07
N ASP A 312 -6.60 -16.74 16.76
CA ASP A 312 -7.16 -16.82 15.41
C ASP A 312 -8.03 -15.61 15.03
N GLY A 313 -8.08 -14.59 15.92
CA GLY A 313 -8.84 -13.36 15.73
C GLY A 313 -10.33 -13.44 16.11
N ILE A 314 -10.77 -14.55 16.73
CA ILE A 314 -12.13 -14.63 17.25
C ILE A 314 -12.20 -13.83 18.55
N ILE A 315 -13.10 -12.86 18.59
CA ILE A 315 -13.41 -12.05 19.76
C ILE A 315 -14.72 -12.54 20.40
N THR A 316 -14.78 -12.49 21.72
CA THR A 316 -15.99 -12.81 22.49
C THR A 316 -16.31 -11.66 23.45
N ALA A 317 -17.51 -11.14 23.35
CA ALA A 317 -18.03 -10.08 24.20
C ALA A 317 -18.39 -10.68 25.58
N LEU A 318 -17.80 -10.15 26.65
CA LEU A 318 -17.97 -10.69 28.01
C LEU A 318 -18.82 -9.81 28.90
N ARG A 319 -18.72 -8.49 28.73
CA ARG A 319 -19.41 -7.50 29.55
C ARG A 319 -19.62 -6.20 28.77
N GLU A 320 -20.69 -5.49 29.06
CA GLU A 320 -20.96 -4.15 28.54
C GLU A 320 -19.75 -3.21 28.72
N GLY A 321 -19.45 -2.45 27.69
CA GLY A 321 -18.37 -1.49 27.65
C GLY A 321 -17.73 -1.35 26.28
N SER A 322 -16.62 -0.63 26.21
CA SER A 322 -15.85 -0.45 25.00
C SER A 322 -14.37 -0.70 25.24
N THR A 323 -13.72 -1.37 24.31
CA THR A 323 -12.29 -1.66 24.35
C THR A 323 -11.70 -1.66 22.96
N ILE A 324 -10.37 -1.73 22.87
CA ILE A 324 -9.65 -1.87 21.62
C ILE A 324 -9.03 -3.25 21.54
N VAL A 325 -9.30 -3.97 20.46
CA VAL A 325 -8.62 -5.23 20.11
C VAL A 325 -7.55 -4.95 19.10
N ASN A 326 -6.35 -5.46 19.35
CA ASN A 326 -5.15 -5.22 18.58
C ASN A 326 -4.62 -6.53 17.97
N ALA A 327 -4.18 -6.46 16.72
CA ALA A 327 -3.29 -7.43 16.11
C ALA A 327 -1.89 -6.81 15.99
N SER A 328 -0.96 -7.26 16.83
CA SER A 328 0.47 -6.93 16.72
C SER A 328 1.08 -7.84 15.67
N LEU A 329 1.60 -7.23 14.60
CA LEU A 329 2.07 -7.93 13.43
C LEU A 329 3.58 -7.96 13.39
N THR A 330 4.16 -9.08 12.98
CA THR A 330 5.57 -9.20 12.63
C THR A 330 5.68 -9.58 11.16
N PHE A 331 6.23 -8.67 10.37
CA PHE A 331 6.43 -8.85 8.94
C PHE A 331 7.67 -9.71 8.66
N PRO A 332 7.78 -10.32 7.46
CA PRO A 332 8.92 -11.18 7.10
C PRO A 332 10.28 -10.50 7.14
N ASP A 333 10.33 -9.18 7.02
CA ASP A 333 11.56 -8.38 7.13
C ASP A 333 11.97 -8.07 8.58
N GLY A 334 11.20 -8.58 9.57
CA GLY A 334 11.44 -8.35 11.00
C GLY A 334 10.86 -7.04 11.55
N ARG A 335 10.27 -6.20 10.73
CA ARG A 335 9.54 -5.01 11.20
C ARG A 335 8.23 -5.40 11.86
N THR A 336 7.71 -4.51 12.69
CA THR A 336 6.42 -4.70 13.38
C THR A 336 5.40 -3.68 12.91
N GLY A 337 4.13 -4.07 12.96
CA GLY A 337 2.98 -3.23 12.67
C GLY A 337 1.86 -3.45 13.67
N LEU A 338 0.87 -2.59 13.67
CA LEU A 338 -0.30 -2.67 14.53
C LEU A 338 -1.55 -2.43 13.70
N ALA A 339 -2.52 -3.33 13.82
CA ALA A 339 -3.87 -3.13 13.31
C ALA A 339 -4.86 -3.19 14.47
N SER A 340 -5.79 -2.23 14.57
CA SER A 340 -6.67 -2.08 15.72
C SER A 340 -8.13 -1.97 15.30
N CYS A 341 -9.02 -2.54 16.13
CA CYS A 341 -10.46 -2.45 16.01
C CYS A 341 -11.06 -1.96 17.34
N ALA A 342 -11.88 -0.91 17.31
CA ALA A 342 -12.68 -0.51 18.44
C ALA A 342 -13.87 -1.45 18.56
N VAL A 343 -14.03 -2.09 19.72
CA VAL A 343 -15.14 -3.02 19.99
C VAL A 343 -16.03 -2.45 21.08
N THR A 344 -17.29 -2.30 20.77
CA THR A 344 -18.32 -1.88 21.72
C THR A 344 -19.24 -3.07 22.03
N VAL A 345 -19.35 -3.41 23.29
CA VAL A 345 -20.28 -4.42 23.79
C VAL A 345 -21.50 -3.71 24.36
N THR A 346 -22.65 -4.01 23.79
CA THR A 346 -23.92 -3.49 24.26
C THR A 346 -24.67 -4.56 25.07
N PRO A 347 -25.43 -4.17 26.10
CA PRO A 347 -26.28 -5.09 26.79
C PRO A 347 -27.34 -5.64 25.85
N HIS A 348 -27.89 -6.80 26.20
CA HIS A 348 -29.07 -7.29 25.50
C HIS A 348 -30.27 -6.40 25.83
N THR A 349 -30.99 -5.97 24.82
CA THR A 349 -32.24 -5.21 24.96
C THR A 349 -33.34 -5.91 24.20
N GLY A 350 -34.52 -5.96 24.77
CA GLY A 350 -35.63 -6.69 24.14
C GLY A 350 -36.89 -6.74 24.99
N ASP A 351 -37.75 -7.68 24.64
CA ASP A 351 -39.01 -7.88 25.36
C ASP A 351 -38.75 -8.54 26.71
N VAL A 352 -39.35 -7.97 27.75
CA VAL A 352 -39.27 -8.54 29.12
C VAL A 352 -40.16 -9.78 29.18
N LEU A 353 -39.54 -10.93 29.44
CA LEU A 353 -40.22 -12.21 29.62
C LEU A 353 -40.77 -12.36 31.05
N SER A 354 -39.96 -11.97 32.03
CA SER A 354 -40.29 -11.97 33.44
C SER A 354 -39.38 -11.00 34.19
N GLU A 355 -39.83 -10.48 35.28
CA GLU A 355 -39.06 -9.56 36.11
C GLU A 355 -39.38 -9.67 37.59
N GLN A 356 -38.43 -9.27 38.40
CA GLN A 356 -38.59 -8.99 39.81
C GLN A 356 -38.01 -7.59 40.07
N ALA A 357 -38.87 -6.68 40.49
CA ALA A 357 -38.44 -5.33 40.82
C ALA A 357 -37.43 -5.34 42.00
N PRO A 358 -36.42 -4.44 41.96
CA PRO A 358 -35.52 -4.26 43.08
C PRO A 358 -36.26 -3.66 44.28
N THR A 359 -35.82 -4.01 45.50
CA THR A 359 -36.27 -3.39 46.72
C THR A 359 -35.28 -2.37 47.24
N ALA A 360 -35.51 -1.84 48.44
CA ALA A 360 -34.55 -0.95 49.07
C ALA A 360 -33.21 -1.67 49.37
N SER A 361 -33.28 -2.95 49.75
CA SER A 361 -32.14 -3.75 50.21
C SER A 361 -31.67 -4.84 49.26
N ARG A 362 -32.50 -5.26 48.30
CA ARG A 362 -32.19 -6.37 47.38
C ARG A 362 -32.26 -5.97 45.94
N ASP A 363 -31.32 -6.48 45.15
CA ASP A 363 -31.34 -6.33 43.70
C ASP A 363 -32.56 -7.07 43.11
N GLY A 364 -33.13 -6.43 42.08
CA GLY A 364 -34.13 -7.07 41.22
C GLY A 364 -33.47 -7.70 40.00
N TRP A 365 -34.26 -8.24 39.11
CA TRP A 365 -33.79 -8.77 37.83
C TRP A 365 -34.90 -8.68 36.78
N GLN A 366 -34.47 -8.61 35.53
CA GLN A 366 -35.33 -8.77 34.35
C GLN A 366 -34.74 -9.85 33.45
N GLN A 367 -35.55 -10.80 33.06
CA GLN A 367 -35.24 -11.74 32.00
C GLN A 367 -35.79 -11.18 30.69
N ILE A 368 -34.95 -10.97 29.70
CA ILE A 368 -35.33 -10.41 28.42
C ILE A 368 -35.01 -11.36 27.30
N ASN A 369 -35.82 -11.33 26.22
CA ASN A 369 -35.46 -11.93 24.94
C ASN A 369 -34.95 -10.84 24.04
N CYS A 370 -33.64 -10.92 23.67
CA CYS A 370 -33.03 -9.90 22.83
C CYS A 370 -33.67 -9.85 21.43
N THR A 371 -34.21 -8.72 21.05
CA THR A 371 -34.86 -8.53 19.76
C THR A 371 -33.86 -8.54 18.57
N VAL A 372 -32.56 -8.44 18.84
CA VAL A 372 -31.51 -8.44 17.82
C VAL A 372 -30.95 -9.83 17.58
N CYS A 373 -30.63 -10.58 18.61
CA CYS A 373 -29.97 -11.89 18.48
C CYS A 373 -30.82 -13.07 18.98
N GLY A 374 -32.00 -12.84 19.59
CA GLY A 374 -32.87 -13.86 20.14
C GLY A 374 -32.35 -14.55 21.41
N HIS A 375 -31.27 -14.02 22.01
CA HIS A 375 -30.71 -14.60 23.25
C HIS A 375 -31.48 -14.13 24.46
N GLU A 376 -31.76 -15.09 25.38
CA GLU A 376 -32.35 -14.75 26.69
C GLU A 376 -31.24 -14.30 27.64
N ALA A 377 -31.34 -13.08 28.14
CA ALA A 377 -30.38 -12.50 29.06
C ALA A 377 -31.08 -12.06 30.35
N THR A 378 -30.36 -12.11 31.48
CA THR A 378 -30.83 -11.62 32.76
C THR A 378 -30.08 -10.32 33.10
N HIS A 379 -30.83 -9.24 33.22
CA HIS A 379 -30.30 -7.95 33.69
C HIS A 379 -30.57 -7.84 35.20
N ILE A 380 -29.55 -7.46 35.95
CA ILE A 380 -29.68 -7.15 37.35
C ILE A 380 -30.12 -5.70 37.50
N LEU A 381 -31.21 -5.48 38.23
CA LEU A 381 -31.72 -4.16 38.59
C LEU A 381 -31.18 -3.82 39.97
N SER A 382 -30.38 -2.78 40.06
CA SER A 382 -29.72 -2.41 41.31
C SER A 382 -30.74 -2.00 42.39
N ARG A 383 -30.56 -2.51 43.60
CA ARG A 383 -31.26 -2.06 44.81
C ARG A 383 -31.06 -0.58 45.06
N ARG A 384 -31.96 0.03 45.81
CA ARG A 384 -31.88 1.46 46.11
C ARG A 384 -30.68 1.82 46.97
N PHE A 385 -30.41 1.09 48.02
CA PHE A 385 -29.34 1.39 48.97
C PHE A 385 -28.17 0.41 48.83
N LEU A 386 -27.01 0.93 48.46
CA LEU A 386 -25.83 0.12 48.16
C LEU A 386 -25.11 -0.39 49.41
N ASP A 387 -25.36 0.25 50.57
CA ASP A 387 -24.85 -0.13 51.89
C ASP A 387 -25.66 -1.27 52.55
N LEU A 388 -26.69 -1.77 51.87
CA LEU A 388 -27.47 -2.95 52.28
C LEU A 388 -27.15 -4.09 51.30
N ASP A 389 -27.14 -5.36 51.80
CA ASP A 389 -26.93 -6.55 50.94
C ASP A 389 -28.14 -7.50 50.90
N GLY A 390 -29.23 -7.14 51.61
CA GLY A 390 -30.47 -7.90 51.65
C GLY A 390 -30.40 -9.15 52.50
N THR A 391 -29.28 -9.44 53.17
CA THR A 391 -29.09 -10.63 54.03
C THR A 391 -29.25 -10.34 55.53
N GLN A 392 -29.22 -9.06 55.90
CA GLN A 392 -29.32 -8.64 57.27
C GLN A 392 -30.74 -8.93 57.82
N TRP A 393 -30.81 -9.19 59.10
CA TRP A 393 -32.07 -9.48 59.80
C TRP A 393 -33.14 -8.37 59.71
N TYR A 394 -32.70 -7.15 59.47
CA TYR A 394 -33.56 -5.97 59.31
C TYR A 394 -33.94 -5.64 57.89
N ALA A 395 -33.42 -6.37 56.90
CA ALA A 395 -33.60 -6.04 55.49
C ALA A 395 -35.08 -5.95 55.09
N ASP A 396 -35.91 -6.94 55.47
CA ASP A 396 -37.35 -6.93 55.17
C ASP A 396 -38.05 -5.74 55.85
N GLY A 397 -37.61 -5.36 57.07
CA GLY A 397 -38.12 -4.18 57.76
C GLY A 397 -37.74 -2.86 57.06
N VAL A 398 -36.51 -2.77 56.52
CA VAL A 398 -36.08 -1.62 55.74
C VAL A 398 -36.87 -1.54 54.42
N ASP A 399 -37.05 -2.65 53.72
CA ASP A 399 -37.87 -2.69 52.53
C ASP A 399 -39.29 -2.19 52.79
N ASP A 400 -39.97 -2.69 53.84
CA ASP A 400 -41.34 -2.26 54.24
C ASP A 400 -41.43 -0.76 54.58
N ILE A 401 -40.50 -0.25 55.41
CA ILE A 401 -40.59 1.14 55.84
C ILE A 401 -40.23 2.14 54.72
N VAL A 402 -39.38 1.72 53.76
CA VAL A 402 -39.04 2.51 52.56
C VAL A 402 -40.20 2.48 51.56
N ASP A 403 -40.77 1.33 51.30
CA ASP A 403 -41.92 1.17 50.40
C ASP A 403 -43.15 1.96 50.88
N ARG A 404 -43.38 1.96 52.15
CA ARG A 404 -44.42 2.79 52.81
C ARG A 404 -44.06 4.26 52.89
N GLY A 405 -42.88 4.70 52.44
CA GLY A 405 -42.44 6.08 52.48
C GLY A 405 -42.16 6.63 53.90
N LEU A 406 -42.00 5.76 54.89
CA LEU A 406 -41.76 6.18 56.27
C LEU A 406 -40.30 6.63 56.49
N MET A 407 -39.35 5.97 55.83
CA MET A 407 -37.93 6.34 55.83
C MET A 407 -37.40 6.42 54.37
N ASN A 408 -36.47 7.35 54.13
CA ASN A 408 -35.92 7.59 52.77
C ASN A 408 -34.41 7.34 52.69
N GLY A 409 -33.78 6.86 53.77
CA GLY A 409 -32.33 6.78 53.91
C GLY A 409 -31.68 8.12 54.30
N THR A 410 -30.38 8.13 54.47
CA THR A 410 -29.56 9.28 54.81
C THR A 410 -28.96 9.98 53.60
N GLY A 411 -28.93 9.27 52.45
CA GLY A 411 -28.47 9.75 51.14
C GLY A 411 -29.23 9.13 49.97
N PRO A 412 -28.87 9.49 48.74
CA PRO A 412 -29.54 8.97 47.54
C PRO A 412 -29.46 7.46 47.42
N VAL A 413 -28.32 6.87 47.84
CA VAL A 413 -27.99 5.45 47.72
C VAL A 413 -27.51 4.83 49.06
N THR A 414 -27.69 5.53 50.19
CA THR A 414 -27.27 5.10 51.53
C THR A 414 -28.45 5.12 52.50
N PHE A 415 -28.57 4.07 53.30
CA PHE A 415 -29.56 3.98 54.35
C PHE A 415 -28.97 4.24 55.75
N GLU A 416 -27.73 3.77 55.98
CA GLU A 416 -26.96 3.85 57.22
C GLU A 416 -27.69 3.19 58.42
N PRO A 417 -27.99 1.89 58.37
CA PRO A 417 -28.82 1.20 59.38
C PRO A 417 -28.20 1.19 60.74
N ASP A 418 -26.88 1.30 60.86
CA ASP A 418 -26.16 1.33 62.16
C ASP A 418 -26.02 2.74 62.74
N SER A 419 -26.50 3.77 62.02
CA SER A 419 -26.45 5.17 62.50
C SER A 419 -27.44 5.39 63.65
N THR A 420 -27.07 6.23 64.61
CA THR A 420 -27.94 6.58 65.72
C THR A 420 -29.16 7.40 65.26
N MET A 421 -30.35 6.90 65.50
CA MET A 421 -31.59 7.63 65.21
C MET A 421 -31.73 8.88 66.08
N THR A 422 -31.89 10.03 65.45
CA THR A 422 -32.15 11.29 66.13
C THR A 422 -33.62 11.41 66.54
N ARG A 423 -33.92 12.28 67.51
CA ARG A 423 -35.32 12.61 67.91
C ARG A 423 -36.14 13.11 66.71
N ALA A 424 -35.53 13.93 65.87
CA ALA A 424 -36.16 14.45 64.66
C ALA A 424 -36.51 13.34 63.65
N MET A 425 -35.64 12.35 63.49
CA MET A 425 -35.91 11.19 62.65
C MET A 425 -37.09 10.36 63.19
N LEU A 426 -37.09 10.04 64.49
CA LEU A 426 -38.16 9.28 65.12
C LEU A 426 -39.50 9.98 64.89
N VAL A 427 -39.59 11.25 65.26
CA VAL A 427 -40.80 12.07 65.12
C VAL A 427 -41.29 12.13 63.68
N THR A 428 -40.37 12.23 62.73
CA THR A 428 -40.72 12.25 61.31
C THR A 428 -41.32 10.92 60.84
N VAL A 429 -40.77 9.79 61.29
CA VAL A 429 -41.35 8.46 60.97
C VAL A 429 -42.75 8.33 61.54
N LEU A 430 -42.98 8.75 62.78
CA LEU A 430 -44.32 8.71 63.42
C LEU A 430 -45.31 9.63 62.70
N TRP A 431 -44.89 10.84 62.34
CA TRP A 431 -45.70 11.79 61.57
C TRP A 431 -46.08 11.24 60.17
N ARG A 432 -45.15 10.62 59.47
CA ARG A 432 -45.41 9.98 58.18
C ARG A 432 -46.35 8.80 58.35
N SER A 433 -46.18 7.98 59.40
CA SER A 433 -47.10 6.87 59.69
C SER A 433 -48.55 7.31 60.00
N ALA A 434 -48.72 8.53 60.48
CA ALA A 434 -50.02 9.17 60.67
C ALA A 434 -50.58 9.83 59.39
N GLY A 435 -49.93 9.66 58.22
CA GLY A 435 -50.35 10.21 56.94
C GLY A 435 -49.87 11.65 56.72
N SER A 436 -48.83 12.08 57.35
CA SER A 436 -48.18 13.40 57.18
C SER A 436 -49.14 14.61 57.31
N PRO A 437 -49.96 14.68 58.38
CA PRO A 437 -50.93 15.76 58.56
C PRO A 437 -50.25 17.13 58.65
N ASN A 438 -50.85 18.12 57.98
CA ASN A 438 -50.36 19.50 58.01
C ASN A 438 -50.88 20.20 59.28
N GLU A 439 -50.07 20.27 60.29
CA GLU A 439 -50.36 20.84 61.57
C GLU A 439 -49.57 22.14 61.75
N GLY A 440 -50.20 23.23 61.78
CA GLY A 440 -49.80 24.56 62.22
C GLY A 440 -48.32 24.95 62.23
N THR A 441 -47.99 25.95 63.04
CA THR A 441 -46.62 26.43 63.21
C THR A 441 -45.97 25.77 64.42
N ASN A 442 -44.70 25.37 64.30
CA ASN A 442 -43.94 24.86 65.44
C ASN A 442 -43.64 26.03 66.43
N GLY A 443 -43.77 25.72 67.73
CA GLY A 443 -43.55 26.68 68.84
C GLY A 443 -42.12 26.65 69.39
N PHE A 444 -41.21 25.91 68.82
CA PHE A 444 -39.84 25.76 69.33
C PHE A 444 -38.89 26.70 68.63
N THR A 445 -38.03 27.41 69.36
CA THR A 445 -37.09 28.39 68.85
C THR A 445 -35.82 27.79 68.27
N ASP A 446 -35.57 26.50 68.57
CA ASP A 446 -34.43 25.71 68.05
C ASP A 446 -34.78 24.82 66.85
N VAL A 447 -36.01 24.92 66.33
CA VAL A 447 -36.46 24.22 65.13
C VAL A 447 -36.68 25.22 63.99
N PRO A 448 -35.75 25.34 63.01
CA PRO A 448 -35.93 26.23 61.88
C PRO A 448 -37.18 25.85 61.04
N ALA A 449 -37.76 26.84 60.36
CA ALA A 449 -39.04 26.69 59.65
C ALA A 449 -38.98 25.84 58.40
N ASP A 450 -37.78 25.65 57.84
CA ASP A 450 -37.53 25.05 56.51
C ASP A 450 -36.79 23.67 56.53
N GLN A 451 -36.75 23.06 57.72
CA GLN A 451 -36.09 21.75 57.84
C GLN A 451 -37.06 20.60 57.49
N TRP A 452 -36.53 19.46 57.04
CA TRP A 452 -37.29 18.25 56.66
C TRP A 452 -38.13 17.70 57.81
N TYR A 453 -37.82 18.01 59.06
CA TYR A 453 -38.52 17.56 60.26
C TYR A 453 -39.43 18.62 60.85
N THR A 454 -39.49 19.86 60.34
CA THR A 454 -40.23 20.99 60.98
C THR A 454 -41.72 20.67 61.17
N GLN A 455 -42.39 20.14 60.15
CA GLN A 455 -43.82 19.77 60.25
C GLN A 455 -44.05 18.59 61.18
N ALA A 456 -43.14 17.65 61.18
CA ALA A 456 -43.24 16.48 62.05
C ALA A 456 -43.08 16.89 63.52
N VAL A 457 -42.18 17.81 63.85
CA VAL A 457 -42.04 18.34 65.23
C VAL A 457 -43.26 19.16 65.64
N ALA A 458 -43.82 20.01 64.76
CA ALA A 458 -45.05 20.74 65.03
C ALA A 458 -46.21 19.78 65.33
N TRP A 459 -46.42 18.75 64.53
CA TRP A 459 -47.42 17.71 64.75
C TRP A 459 -47.23 16.98 66.08
N ALA A 460 -46.02 16.55 66.41
CA ALA A 460 -45.74 15.85 67.65
C ALA A 460 -46.01 16.71 68.88
N ALA A 461 -45.69 18.00 68.84
CA ALA A 461 -45.95 18.95 69.91
C ALA A 461 -47.44 19.13 70.20
N GLN A 462 -48.30 18.92 69.22
CA GLN A 462 -49.75 19.06 69.37
C GLN A 462 -50.42 17.76 69.77
N ASN A 463 -49.83 16.61 69.49
CA ASN A 463 -50.43 15.31 69.79
C ASN A 463 -49.81 14.56 71.01
N GLY A 464 -48.91 15.20 71.72
CA GLY A 464 -48.25 14.67 72.95
C GLY A 464 -47.02 13.87 72.61
#